data_79df9a74f16a93d311871cc470bbd6e1
#
_entry.id   79df9a74f16a93d311871cc470bbd6e1
#
_cell.length_a   1.000
_cell.length_b   1.000
_cell.length_c   1.000
_cell.angle_alpha   90.00
_cell.angle_beta   90.00
_cell.angle_gamma   90.00
#
_symmetry.space_group_name_H-M   'P 1'
#
loop_
_entity.id
_entity.type
_entity.pdbx_description
1 polymer ?
#
loop_
_entity_poly.entity_id
_entity_poly.type
_entity_poly.pdbx_seq_one_letter_code
_entity_poly.pdbx_strand_id
1 'polypeptide(L)'
;MRAAFERFGLLINDRIVRTPVGIASMAGIVDADYVLERAGHIGIAFIGGYSIDRPTMTAAKTLAAGGDRKEFLYDDPVKELKTQIAKMETSDVVLGINLRGSSPDSFSALARALGNTVVYEIDAHCRQPAMVEAGCGEYYLNHTDRLVAVVRALKETGVTVSVKFRIGVAPDDRTLAVALWKAGADILHIDLMDAGSAKLRQIRNSCPLLIIANNSITNFDRMREMLSHGADLVSIARQSDERTLAGLDAAITRFADEEGWYNSPKQLCRGGDIRALCFCCMPVKECPLIPTLERIGLPREDYIRMKLESVRGTPLEHGNQTCFGSLAWCCKISSPCMFRNMTLKQYGISTKEYMRLKRDLSETIMSRVFP
;
A
#
# COMPACT_ATOMS: atom_id res chain seq x y z
N MET A 1 17.22 10.82 -3.83
CA MET A 1 16.72 9.53 -3.33
C MET A 1 16.95 9.33 -1.83
N ARG A 2 18.18 9.42 -1.31
CA ARG A 2 18.46 9.27 0.14
C ARG A 2 17.60 10.17 1.02
N ALA A 3 17.51 11.45 0.69
CA ALA A 3 16.68 12.42 1.42
C ALA A 3 15.18 12.05 1.42
N ALA A 4 14.65 11.49 0.34
CA ALA A 4 13.26 11.04 0.27
C ALA A 4 13.01 9.81 1.15
N PHE A 5 13.96 8.87 1.20
CA PHE A 5 13.87 7.72 2.10
C PHE A 5 13.93 8.16 3.57
N GLU A 6 14.83 9.05 3.90
CA GLU A 6 14.95 9.63 5.25
C GLU A 6 13.68 10.39 5.66
N ARG A 7 12.98 11.00 4.69
CA ARG A 7 11.74 11.75 4.92
C ARG A 7 10.52 10.84 5.06
N PHE A 8 10.31 9.91 4.13
CA PHE A 8 9.06 9.13 4.05
C PHE A 8 9.20 7.66 4.43
N GLY A 9 10.39 7.07 4.33
CA GLY A 9 10.67 5.68 4.69
C GLY A 9 9.85 4.65 3.89
N LEU A 10 9.54 4.94 2.62
CA LEU A 10 8.73 4.09 1.78
C LEU A 10 9.59 3.38 0.73
N LEU A 11 9.51 2.06 0.70
CA LEU A 11 10.15 1.18 -0.29
C LEU A 11 9.09 0.29 -0.93
N ILE A 12 9.13 0.18 -2.25
CA ILE A 12 8.31 -0.76 -3.03
C ILE A 12 9.19 -1.31 -4.16
N ASN A 13 9.28 -2.63 -4.29
CA ASN A 13 10.18 -3.29 -5.25
C ASN A 13 11.64 -2.81 -5.14
N ASP A 14 12.15 -2.67 -3.91
CA ASP A 14 13.49 -2.14 -3.62
C ASP A 14 13.75 -0.73 -4.16
N ARG A 15 12.70 -0.03 -4.60
CA ARG A 15 12.73 1.36 -5.04
C ARG A 15 12.22 2.29 -3.95
N ILE A 16 12.92 3.39 -3.77
CA ILE A 16 12.48 4.46 -2.85
C ILE A 16 11.30 5.19 -3.47
N VAL A 17 10.18 5.22 -2.76
CA VAL A 17 9.02 6.03 -3.14
C VAL A 17 9.30 7.48 -2.73
N ARG A 18 9.46 8.35 -3.71
CA ARG A 18 9.93 9.74 -3.54
C ARG A 18 8.96 10.59 -2.71
N THR A 19 7.67 10.39 -2.90
CA THR A 19 6.59 11.11 -2.21
C THR A 19 5.39 10.17 -2.03
N PRO A 20 4.59 10.31 -0.96
CA PRO A 20 3.40 9.49 -0.76
C PRO A 20 2.22 9.89 -1.66
N VAL A 21 2.45 10.65 -2.71
CA VAL A 21 1.48 11.03 -3.74
C VAL A 21 1.59 10.09 -4.93
N GLY A 22 0.49 9.57 -5.42
CA GLY A 22 0.47 8.67 -6.57
C GLY A 22 -0.69 8.93 -7.54
N ILE A 23 -0.62 8.26 -8.68
CA ILE A 23 -1.68 8.26 -9.70
C ILE A 23 -2.35 6.88 -9.70
N ALA A 24 -3.68 6.88 -9.65
CA ALA A 24 -4.49 5.68 -9.80
C ALA A 24 -4.80 5.40 -11.26
N SER A 25 -4.93 4.13 -11.60
CA SER A 25 -5.29 3.68 -12.95
C SER A 25 -6.64 4.23 -13.41
N MET A 26 -6.69 4.63 -14.69
CA MET A 26 -7.90 4.95 -15.44
C MET A 26 -7.79 4.31 -16.82
N ALA A 27 -8.62 3.30 -17.08
CA ALA A 27 -8.60 2.55 -18.34
C ALA A 27 -8.75 3.47 -19.55
N GLY A 28 -7.91 3.25 -20.58
CA GLY A 28 -7.87 4.05 -21.79
C GLY A 28 -7.34 5.48 -21.65
N ILE A 29 -6.78 5.83 -20.46
CA ILE A 29 -6.30 7.18 -20.16
C ILE A 29 -4.90 7.16 -19.54
N VAL A 30 -4.69 6.42 -18.46
CA VAL A 30 -3.41 6.40 -17.74
C VAL A 30 -2.51 5.32 -18.30
N ASP A 31 -1.62 5.71 -19.18
CA ASP A 31 -0.50 4.93 -19.72
C ASP A 31 0.85 5.47 -19.23
N ALA A 32 1.95 4.97 -19.77
CA ALA A 32 3.28 5.42 -19.41
C ALA A 32 3.52 6.89 -19.77
N ASP A 33 3.04 7.35 -20.93
CA ASP A 33 3.23 8.74 -21.38
C ASP A 33 2.50 9.71 -20.46
N TYR A 34 1.26 9.39 -20.06
CA TYR A 34 0.49 10.15 -19.06
C TYR A 34 1.24 10.27 -17.72
N VAL A 35 1.89 9.19 -17.28
CA VAL A 35 2.66 9.17 -16.02
C VAL A 35 3.94 9.98 -16.14
N LEU A 36 4.68 9.86 -17.26
CA LEU A 36 5.95 10.56 -17.49
C LEU A 36 5.78 12.09 -17.46
N GLU A 37 4.69 12.61 -18.03
CA GLU A 37 4.37 14.04 -17.97
C GLU A 37 4.22 14.57 -16.53
N ARG A 38 3.93 13.68 -15.56
CA ARG A 38 3.62 14.01 -14.15
C ARG A 38 4.64 13.46 -13.18
N ALA A 39 5.69 12.79 -13.66
CA ALA A 39 6.67 12.07 -12.85
C ALA A 39 7.36 12.94 -11.79
N GLY A 40 7.49 14.25 -12.05
CA GLY A 40 8.10 15.21 -11.13
C GLY A 40 7.43 15.31 -9.75
N HIS A 41 6.17 14.91 -9.59
CA HIS A 41 5.36 15.17 -8.39
C HIS A 41 4.72 13.93 -7.77
N ILE A 42 5.10 12.75 -8.22
CA ILE A 42 4.53 11.47 -7.77
C ILE A 42 5.62 10.48 -7.39
N GLY A 43 5.32 9.57 -6.47
CA GLY A 43 6.20 8.47 -6.07
C GLY A 43 5.81 7.12 -6.64
N ILE A 44 4.52 6.94 -6.98
CA ILE A 44 3.98 5.71 -7.55
C ILE A 44 2.87 6.02 -8.55
N ALA A 45 2.76 5.23 -9.60
CA ALA A 45 1.65 5.32 -10.53
C ALA A 45 1.19 3.94 -11.00
N PHE A 46 -0.12 3.78 -11.16
CA PHE A 46 -0.74 2.58 -11.71
C PHE A 46 -1.30 2.88 -13.09
N ILE A 47 -0.67 2.35 -14.12
CA ILE A 47 -1.17 2.42 -15.50
C ILE A 47 -2.24 1.36 -15.73
N GLY A 48 -3.17 1.60 -16.66
CA GLY A 48 -4.21 0.62 -17.01
C GLY A 48 -5.63 1.08 -16.63
N GLY A 49 -6.72 0.23 -16.53
CA GLY A 49 -6.74 -1.25 -16.49
C GLY A 49 -6.53 -1.94 -17.84
N TYR A 50 -5.58 -2.80 -17.84
CA TYR A 50 -5.27 -3.62 -18.99
C TYR A 50 -5.97 -4.99 -18.88
N SER A 51 -6.69 -5.40 -19.95
CA SER A 51 -7.35 -6.71 -20.03
C SER A 51 -6.34 -7.75 -20.49
N ILE A 52 -6.17 -8.87 -19.76
CA ILE A 52 -5.04 -9.79 -19.97
C ILE A 52 -5.42 -11.16 -20.51
N ASP A 53 -6.71 -11.44 -20.64
CA ASP A 53 -7.22 -12.70 -21.18
C ASP A 53 -8.41 -12.47 -22.12
N ARG A 54 -8.78 -13.51 -22.85
CA ARG A 54 -9.83 -13.41 -23.88
C ARG A 54 -11.16 -12.90 -23.34
N PRO A 55 -11.69 -13.35 -22.17
CA PRO A 55 -12.96 -12.84 -21.63
C PRO A 55 -12.91 -11.33 -21.37
N THR A 56 -11.86 -10.86 -20.68
CA THR A 56 -11.74 -9.44 -20.32
C THR A 56 -11.39 -8.55 -21.52
N MET A 57 -10.62 -9.03 -22.48
CA MET A 57 -10.37 -8.32 -23.74
C MET A 57 -11.64 -8.17 -24.59
N THR A 58 -12.50 -9.19 -24.60
CA THR A 58 -13.80 -9.09 -25.27
C THR A 58 -14.69 -8.08 -24.57
N ALA A 59 -14.75 -8.10 -23.24
CA ALA A 59 -15.48 -7.12 -22.46
C ALA A 59 -14.98 -5.68 -22.69
N ALA A 60 -13.66 -5.47 -22.78
CA ALA A 60 -13.07 -4.18 -23.10
C ALA A 60 -13.50 -3.66 -24.50
N LYS A 61 -13.50 -4.53 -25.51
CA LYS A 61 -13.98 -4.18 -26.85
C LYS A 61 -15.46 -3.79 -26.84
N THR A 62 -16.28 -4.52 -26.09
CA THR A 62 -17.73 -4.20 -25.92
C THR A 62 -17.92 -2.83 -25.26
N LEU A 63 -17.17 -2.52 -24.20
CA LEU A 63 -17.24 -1.23 -23.51
C LEU A 63 -16.78 -0.06 -24.40
N ALA A 64 -15.72 -0.24 -25.16
CA ALA A 64 -15.22 0.77 -26.09
C ALA A 64 -16.21 1.03 -27.23
N ALA A 65 -16.85 -0.02 -27.76
CA ALA A 65 -17.85 0.08 -28.83
C ALA A 65 -19.13 0.81 -28.38
N GLY A 66 -19.46 0.77 -27.07
CA GLY A 66 -20.59 1.50 -26.47
C GLY A 66 -20.39 3.03 -26.44
N GLY A 67 -19.19 3.53 -26.70
CA GLY A 67 -18.89 4.96 -26.86
C GLY A 67 -18.77 5.78 -25.57
N ASP A 68 -19.23 5.26 -24.44
CA ASP A 68 -19.29 6.00 -23.16
C ASP A 68 -17.97 5.93 -22.38
N ARG A 69 -17.01 5.09 -22.82
CA ARG A 69 -15.78 4.82 -22.06
C ARG A 69 -14.59 4.55 -22.97
N LYS A 70 -13.45 5.09 -22.59
CA LYS A 70 -12.16 4.73 -23.18
C LYS A 70 -11.66 3.41 -22.57
N GLU A 71 -11.06 2.57 -23.41
CA GLU A 71 -10.38 1.34 -23.02
C GLU A 71 -9.08 1.20 -23.80
N PHE A 72 -8.07 0.54 -23.24
CA PHE A 72 -6.90 0.15 -23.97
C PHE A 72 -7.22 -1.11 -24.80
N LEU A 73 -7.09 -1.00 -26.12
CA LEU A 73 -7.38 -2.09 -27.05
C LEU A 73 -6.08 -2.51 -27.76
N TYR A 74 -5.73 -3.77 -27.66
CA TYR A 74 -4.56 -4.40 -28.24
C TYR A 74 -4.86 -5.89 -28.47
N ASP A 75 -4.03 -6.57 -29.24
CA ASP A 75 -4.19 -8.01 -29.51
C ASP A 75 -3.29 -8.86 -28.59
N ASP A 76 -2.14 -8.33 -28.18
CA ASP A 76 -1.16 -9.00 -27.32
C ASP A 76 -0.88 -8.18 -26.04
N PRO A 77 -1.41 -8.59 -24.89
CA PRO A 77 -1.21 -7.87 -23.63
C PRO A 77 0.25 -7.90 -23.14
N VAL A 78 1.02 -8.95 -23.45
CA VAL A 78 2.43 -9.04 -23.03
C VAL A 78 3.26 -8.02 -23.82
N LYS A 79 3.06 -7.95 -25.14
CA LYS A 79 3.75 -6.98 -26.00
C LYS A 79 3.42 -5.54 -25.62
N GLU A 80 2.13 -5.26 -25.41
CA GLU A 80 1.67 -3.92 -24.98
C GLU A 80 2.32 -3.51 -23.66
N LEU A 81 2.23 -4.35 -22.64
CA LEU A 81 2.77 -4.03 -21.32
C LEU A 81 4.30 -3.92 -21.32
N LYS A 82 5.02 -4.73 -22.08
CA LYS A 82 6.48 -4.56 -22.27
C LYS A 82 6.82 -3.19 -22.85
N THR A 83 6.02 -2.71 -23.81
CA THR A 83 6.21 -1.38 -24.40
C THR A 83 6.00 -0.28 -23.35
N GLN A 84 4.94 -0.38 -22.55
CA GLN A 84 4.64 0.60 -21.50
C GLN A 84 5.71 0.58 -20.38
N ILE A 85 6.17 -0.60 -19.96
CA ILE A 85 7.22 -0.76 -18.94
C ILE A 85 8.54 -0.16 -19.45
N ALA A 86 8.94 -0.44 -20.69
CA ALA A 86 10.17 0.07 -21.27
C ALA A 86 10.23 1.61 -21.30
N LYS A 87 9.10 2.28 -21.56
CA LYS A 87 9.03 3.75 -21.48
C LYS A 87 9.37 4.29 -20.09
N MET A 88 9.08 3.52 -19.04
CA MET A 88 9.26 3.92 -17.64
C MET A 88 10.62 3.54 -17.05
N GLU A 89 11.51 2.86 -17.77
CA GLU A 89 12.78 2.34 -17.24
C GLU A 89 13.68 3.40 -16.61
N THR A 90 13.69 4.61 -17.18
CA THR A 90 14.52 5.73 -16.69
C THR A 90 13.82 6.58 -15.64
N SER A 91 12.56 6.29 -15.32
CA SER A 91 11.77 7.05 -14.33
C SER A 91 12.04 6.57 -12.92
N ASP A 92 12.13 7.50 -11.97
CA ASP A 92 12.20 7.19 -10.53
C ASP A 92 10.84 6.82 -9.93
N VAL A 93 9.74 6.94 -10.69
CA VAL A 93 8.39 6.58 -10.25
C VAL A 93 8.27 5.06 -10.14
N VAL A 94 7.74 4.57 -9.02
CA VAL A 94 7.38 3.17 -8.90
C VAL A 94 6.20 2.87 -9.81
N LEU A 95 6.42 1.99 -10.79
CA LEU A 95 5.38 1.61 -11.74
C LEU A 95 4.55 0.44 -11.22
N GLY A 96 3.23 0.60 -11.21
CA GLY A 96 2.25 -0.46 -11.08
C GLY A 96 1.46 -0.63 -12.39
N ILE A 97 1.06 -1.84 -12.67
CA ILE A 97 0.18 -2.18 -13.81
C ILE A 97 -1.14 -2.71 -13.26
N ASN A 98 -2.24 -2.03 -13.56
CA ASN A 98 -3.58 -2.43 -13.14
C ASN A 98 -4.18 -3.38 -14.18
N LEU A 99 -4.53 -4.58 -13.75
CA LEU A 99 -4.84 -5.73 -14.59
C LEU A 99 -6.25 -6.25 -14.35
N ARG A 100 -6.93 -6.52 -15.45
CA ARG A 100 -8.23 -7.20 -15.52
C ARG A 100 -8.04 -8.58 -16.14
N GLY A 101 -8.21 -9.60 -15.35
CA GLY A 101 -8.14 -11.00 -15.75
C GLY A 101 -9.22 -11.80 -15.07
N SER A 102 -9.61 -12.93 -15.63
CA SER A 102 -10.68 -13.80 -15.15
C SER A 102 -10.18 -15.08 -14.48
N SER A 103 -8.88 -15.38 -14.58
CA SER A 103 -8.31 -16.61 -14.02
C SER A 103 -6.92 -16.40 -13.39
N PRO A 104 -6.56 -17.17 -12.34
CA PRO A 104 -5.22 -17.15 -11.76
C PRO A 104 -4.10 -17.44 -12.77
N ASP A 105 -4.36 -18.32 -13.74
CA ASP A 105 -3.37 -18.71 -14.75
C ASP A 105 -3.00 -17.56 -15.69
N SER A 106 -3.96 -16.72 -16.10
CA SER A 106 -3.69 -15.55 -16.93
C SER A 106 -2.80 -14.54 -16.21
N PHE A 107 -3.02 -14.30 -14.92
CA PHE A 107 -2.17 -13.43 -14.10
C PHE A 107 -0.76 -13.99 -13.93
N SER A 108 -0.62 -15.27 -13.59
CA SER A 108 0.69 -15.89 -13.37
C SER A 108 1.49 -16.02 -14.67
N ALA A 109 0.84 -16.33 -15.80
CA ALA A 109 1.48 -16.37 -17.12
C ALA A 109 2.02 -14.97 -17.51
N LEU A 110 1.22 -13.92 -17.31
CA LEU A 110 1.64 -12.55 -17.56
C LEU A 110 2.84 -12.16 -16.67
N ALA A 111 2.78 -12.48 -15.39
CA ALA A 111 3.84 -12.14 -14.44
C ALA A 111 5.17 -12.82 -14.80
N ARG A 112 5.14 -14.11 -15.23
CA ARG A 112 6.34 -14.80 -15.73
C ARG A 112 6.92 -14.15 -16.98
N ALA A 113 6.06 -13.60 -17.86
CA ALA A 113 6.49 -12.97 -19.11
C ALA A 113 7.08 -11.56 -18.92
N LEU A 114 6.64 -10.82 -17.88
CA LEU A 114 7.03 -9.43 -17.63
C LEU A 114 8.09 -9.28 -16.52
N GLY A 115 8.24 -10.28 -15.63
CA GLY A 115 9.20 -10.23 -14.51
C GLY A 115 8.68 -9.44 -13.30
N ASN A 116 9.59 -9.03 -12.40
CA ASN A 116 9.29 -8.50 -11.07
C ASN A 116 9.63 -7.01 -10.88
N THR A 117 9.85 -6.27 -11.95
CA THR A 117 10.27 -4.85 -11.87
C THR A 117 9.11 -3.89 -11.57
N VAL A 118 7.86 -4.35 -11.74
CA VAL A 118 6.64 -3.58 -11.54
C VAL A 118 5.75 -4.16 -10.45
N VAL A 119 4.81 -3.37 -9.95
CA VAL A 119 3.74 -3.82 -9.05
C VAL A 119 2.57 -4.34 -9.88
N TYR A 120 2.13 -5.56 -9.62
CA TYR A 120 0.96 -6.16 -10.25
C TYR A 120 -0.28 -5.82 -9.45
N GLU A 121 -1.16 -4.99 -10.00
CA GLU A 121 -2.39 -4.60 -9.33
C GLU A 121 -3.59 -5.34 -9.92
N ILE A 122 -4.27 -6.13 -9.10
CA ILE A 122 -5.51 -6.81 -9.47
C ILE A 122 -6.65 -5.78 -9.41
N ASP A 123 -7.35 -5.58 -10.54
CA ASP A 123 -8.56 -4.75 -10.60
C ASP A 123 -9.77 -5.50 -10.00
N ALA A 124 -9.99 -5.38 -8.70
CA ALA A 124 -11.21 -5.80 -8.02
C ALA A 124 -12.17 -4.60 -7.78
N HIS A 125 -12.11 -3.59 -8.63
CA HIS A 125 -12.80 -2.32 -8.47
C HIS A 125 -13.78 -1.99 -9.61
N CYS A 126 -13.54 -2.52 -10.82
CA CYS A 126 -14.35 -2.22 -11.99
C CYS A 126 -15.77 -2.80 -11.85
N ARG A 127 -16.79 -1.93 -11.92
CA ARG A 127 -18.20 -2.30 -11.79
C ARG A 127 -18.96 -2.40 -13.13
N GLN A 128 -18.25 -2.31 -14.25
CA GLN A 128 -18.88 -2.40 -15.56
C GLN A 128 -19.47 -3.80 -15.76
N PRO A 129 -20.76 -3.91 -16.15
CA PRO A 129 -21.43 -5.21 -16.28
C PRO A 129 -20.63 -6.22 -17.10
N ALA A 130 -20.17 -5.82 -18.28
CA ALA A 130 -19.39 -6.69 -19.16
C ALA A 130 -18.09 -7.23 -18.50
N MET A 131 -17.44 -6.43 -17.63
CA MET A 131 -16.27 -6.89 -16.88
C MET A 131 -16.64 -7.82 -15.73
N VAL A 132 -17.72 -7.54 -15.03
CA VAL A 132 -18.23 -8.41 -13.96
C VAL A 132 -18.69 -9.75 -14.53
N GLU A 133 -19.40 -9.76 -15.65
CA GLU A 133 -19.80 -10.96 -16.39
C GLU A 133 -18.59 -11.77 -16.90
N ALA A 134 -17.49 -11.09 -17.27
CA ALA A 134 -16.24 -11.73 -17.65
C ALA A 134 -15.48 -12.33 -16.45
N GLY A 135 -15.97 -12.19 -15.22
CA GLY A 135 -15.34 -12.74 -14.00
C GLY A 135 -14.22 -11.89 -13.44
N CYS A 136 -14.21 -10.57 -13.66
CA CYS A 136 -13.23 -9.65 -13.09
C CYS A 136 -13.90 -8.41 -12.45
N GLY A 137 -13.09 -7.47 -11.97
CA GLY A 137 -13.63 -6.28 -11.30
C GLY A 137 -14.33 -6.61 -9.99
N GLU A 138 -15.48 -5.99 -9.72
CA GLU A 138 -16.26 -6.23 -8.50
C GLU A 138 -16.76 -7.67 -8.35
N TYR A 139 -16.71 -8.49 -9.41
CA TYR A 139 -16.94 -9.94 -9.31
C TYR A 139 -16.12 -10.56 -8.18
N TYR A 140 -14.86 -10.19 -8.06
CA TYR A 140 -13.95 -10.70 -7.05
C TYR A 140 -14.35 -10.37 -5.61
N LEU A 141 -15.05 -9.28 -5.38
CA LEU A 141 -15.46 -8.87 -4.02
C LEU A 141 -16.59 -9.74 -3.46
N ASN A 142 -17.38 -10.34 -4.36
CA ASN A 142 -18.40 -11.34 -4.03
C ASN A 142 -17.87 -12.78 -4.12
N HIS A 143 -16.66 -12.97 -4.65
CA HIS A 143 -15.99 -14.26 -4.82
C HIS A 143 -14.57 -14.20 -4.27
N THR A 144 -14.45 -13.93 -2.96
CA THR A 144 -13.16 -13.70 -2.27
C THR A 144 -12.19 -14.87 -2.42
N ASP A 145 -12.68 -16.10 -2.50
CA ASP A 145 -11.89 -17.30 -2.77
C ASP A 145 -11.16 -17.20 -4.12
N ARG A 146 -11.82 -16.72 -5.15
CA ARG A 146 -11.23 -16.49 -6.49
C ARG A 146 -10.17 -15.39 -6.45
N LEU A 147 -10.43 -14.29 -5.75
CA LEU A 147 -9.46 -13.21 -5.58
C LEU A 147 -8.21 -13.70 -4.83
N VAL A 148 -8.40 -14.46 -3.77
CA VAL A 148 -7.31 -15.09 -3.00
C VAL A 148 -6.49 -16.04 -3.89
N ALA A 149 -7.12 -16.83 -4.76
CA ALA A 149 -6.42 -17.69 -5.70
C ALA A 149 -5.56 -16.90 -6.69
N VAL A 150 -6.06 -15.78 -7.22
CA VAL A 150 -5.27 -14.88 -8.10
C VAL A 150 -4.08 -14.29 -7.35
N VAL A 151 -4.28 -13.80 -6.12
CA VAL A 151 -3.17 -13.26 -5.30
C VAL A 151 -2.09 -14.32 -5.08
N ARG A 152 -2.46 -15.54 -4.71
CA ARG A 152 -1.52 -16.66 -4.52
C ARG A 152 -0.74 -16.98 -5.78
N ALA A 153 -1.43 -17.12 -6.92
CA ALA A 153 -0.81 -17.44 -8.20
C ALA A 153 0.22 -16.37 -8.63
N LEU A 154 -0.08 -15.08 -8.39
CA LEU A 154 0.90 -14.00 -8.60
C LEU A 154 2.06 -14.11 -7.61
N LYS A 155 1.80 -14.37 -6.33
CA LYS A 155 2.88 -14.48 -5.32
C LYS A 155 3.83 -15.65 -5.54
N GLU A 156 3.36 -16.75 -6.12
CA GLU A 156 4.21 -17.87 -6.55
C GLU A 156 5.22 -17.48 -7.64
N THR A 157 4.97 -16.40 -8.39
CA THR A 157 5.94 -15.88 -9.37
C THR A 157 6.96 -14.91 -8.76
N GLY A 158 6.86 -14.61 -7.46
CA GLY A 158 7.82 -13.73 -6.75
C GLY A 158 7.57 -12.23 -6.92
N VAL A 159 6.46 -11.81 -7.53
CA VAL A 159 6.16 -10.39 -7.80
C VAL A 159 5.51 -9.68 -6.62
N THR A 160 5.53 -8.36 -6.63
CA THR A 160 4.79 -7.51 -5.69
C THR A 160 3.35 -7.33 -6.16
N VAL A 161 2.40 -7.62 -5.26
CA VAL A 161 0.97 -7.66 -5.56
C VAL A 161 0.22 -6.56 -4.84
N SER A 162 -0.48 -5.72 -5.60
CA SER A 162 -1.50 -4.78 -5.13
C SER A 162 -2.90 -5.32 -5.44
N VAL A 163 -3.86 -5.05 -4.56
CA VAL A 163 -5.27 -5.31 -4.85
C VAL A 163 -6.04 -4.00 -4.74
N LYS A 164 -6.60 -3.55 -5.87
CA LYS A 164 -7.46 -2.38 -5.92
C LYS A 164 -8.91 -2.80 -5.76
N PHE A 165 -9.54 -2.31 -4.71
CA PHE A 165 -10.93 -2.64 -4.42
C PHE A 165 -11.70 -1.44 -3.87
N ARG A 166 -13.02 -1.52 -3.99
CA ARG A 166 -13.96 -0.54 -3.46
C ARG A 166 -14.47 -1.00 -2.11
N ILE A 167 -14.42 -0.10 -1.13
CA ILE A 167 -14.91 -0.36 0.21
C ILE A 167 -16.44 -0.47 0.23
N GLY A 168 -16.97 -1.34 1.08
CA GLY A 168 -18.42 -1.53 1.26
C GLY A 168 -19.10 -2.36 0.18
N VAL A 169 -18.37 -2.99 -0.74
CA VAL A 169 -18.91 -3.94 -1.73
C VAL A 169 -18.77 -5.38 -1.25
N ALA A 170 -17.60 -5.73 -0.69
CA ALA A 170 -17.45 -7.02 -0.04
C ALA A 170 -18.33 -7.13 1.21
N PRO A 171 -18.80 -8.32 1.59
CA PRO A 171 -19.61 -8.53 2.80
C PRO A 171 -18.96 -7.98 4.08
N ASP A 172 -17.65 -8.08 4.22
CA ASP A 172 -16.85 -7.45 5.28
C ASP A 172 -15.44 -7.09 4.76
N ASP A 173 -15.17 -5.79 4.65
CA ASP A 173 -13.89 -5.27 4.17
C ASP A 173 -12.69 -5.68 5.03
N ARG A 174 -12.89 -5.88 6.34
CA ARG A 174 -11.82 -6.31 7.25
C ARG A 174 -11.45 -7.76 7.02
N THR A 175 -12.45 -8.63 6.89
CA THR A 175 -12.25 -10.04 6.56
C THR A 175 -11.56 -10.18 5.22
N LEU A 176 -11.98 -9.39 4.21
CA LEU A 176 -11.31 -9.32 2.91
C LEU A 176 -9.84 -8.91 3.07
N ALA A 177 -9.54 -7.82 3.78
CA ALA A 177 -8.17 -7.34 3.99
C ALA A 177 -7.28 -8.40 4.67
N VAL A 178 -7.79 -9.11 5.67
CA VAL A 178 -7.08 -10.23 6.32
C VAL A 178 -6.84 -11.39 5.37
N ALA A 179 -7.84 -11.76 4.57
CA ALA A 179 -7.71 -12.85 3.58
C ALA A 179 -6.64 -12.53 2.52
N LEU A 180 -6.62 -11.29 2.03
CA LEU A 180 -5.61 -10.81 1.07
C LEU A 180 -4.21 -10.79 1.68
N TRP A 181 -4.08 -10.33 2.93
CA TRP A 181 -2.82 -10.41 3.66
C TRP A 181 -2.31 -11.84 3.80
N LYS A 182 -3.16 -12.77 4.25
CA LYS A 182 -2.83 -14.20 4.37
C LYS A 182 -2.48 -14.85 3.03
N ALA A 183 -3.10 -14.39 1.94
CA ALA A 183 -2.77 -14.84 0.59
C ALA A 183 -1.41 -14.34 0.09
N GLY A 184 -0.84 -13.33 0.76
CA GLY A 184 0.46 -12.76 0.44
C GLY A 184 0.42 -11.42 -0.30
N ALA A 185 -0.73 -10.76 -0.45
CA ALA A 185 -0.77 -9.41 -1.02
C ALA A 185 0.18 -8.46 -0.30
N ASP A 186 0.74 -7.49 -1.02
CA ASP A 186 1.69 -6.50 -0.49
C ASP A 186 1.01 -5.16 -0.20
N ILE A 187 0.06 -4.78 -1.03
CA ILE A 187 -0.57 -3.46 -1.05
C ILE A 187 -2.08 -3.63 -1.13
N LEU A 188 -2.81 -2.85 -0.36
CA LEU A 188 -4.24 -2.61 -0.53
C LEU A 188 -4.44 -1.21 -1.11
N HIS A 189 -4.99 -1.11 -2.31
CA HIS A 189 -5.34 0.15 -2.97
C HIS A 189 -6.85 0.36 -2.84
N ILE A 190 -7.25 1.21 -1.90
CA ILE A 190 -8.63 1.28 -1.42
C ILE A 190 -9.33 2.50 -2.01
N ASP A 191 -10.35 2.26 -2.84
CA ASP A 191 -11.33 3.29 -3.22
C ASP A 191 -12.34 3.47 -2.08
N LEU A 192 -12.22 4.60 -1.39
CA LEU A 192 -13.00 4.90 -0.19
C LEU A 192 -14.43 5.33 -0.50
N MET A 193 -14.75 5.64 -1.77
CA MET A 193 -16.05 6.21 -2.11
C MET A 193 -16.41 7.38 -1.17
N ASP A 194 -17.65 7.36 -0.66
CA ASP A 194 -18.14 8.33 0.33
C ASP A 194 -18.07 7.80 1.78
N ALA A 195 -17.42 6.63 1.99
CA ALA A 195 -17.43 5.93 3.29
C ALA A 195 -16.58 6.57 4.39
N GLY A 196 -15.81 7.59 4.06
CA GLY A 196 -15.01 8.33 5.02
C GLY A 196 -13.79 7.58 5.57
N SER A 197 -13.00 8.29 6.36
CA SER A 197 -11.71 7.82 6.92
C SER A 197 -11.83 6.75 8.01
N ALA A 198 -13.00 6.64 8.67
CA ALA A 198 -13.20 5.67 9.75
C ALA A 198 -13.08 4.22 9.27
N LYS A 199 -13.56 3.92 8.05
CA LYS A 199 -13.41 2.60 7.43
C LYS A 199 -11.97 2.26 7.12
N LEU A 200 -11.20 3.22 6.62
CA LEU A 200 -9.76 3.06 6.38
C LEU A 200 -9.02 2.64 7.64
N ARG A 201 -9.35 3.25 8.78
CA ARG A 201 -8.78 2.88 10.08
C ARG A 201 -9.13 1.47 10.51
N GLN A 202 -10.37 1.02 10.27
CA GLN A 202 -10.77 -0.35 10.57
C GLN A 202 -9.92 -1.37 9.80
N ILE A 203 -9.68 -1.11 8.50
CA ILE A 203 -8.81 -1.96 7.67
C ILE A 203 -7.36 -1.88 8.17
N ARG A 204 -6.84 -0.69 8.49
CA ARG A 204 -5.48 -0.51 9.02
C ARG A 204 -5.24 -1.34 10.29
N ASN A 205 -6.24 -1.41 11.17
CA ASN A 205 -6.14 -2.19 12.40
C ASN A 205 -6.23 -3.71 12.18
N SER A 206 -6.62 -4.15 10.99
CA SER A 206 -6.83 -5.57 10.67
C SER A 206 -5.61 -6.20 9.98
N CYS A 207 -4.76 -5.41 9.32
CA CYS A 207 -3.62 -5.95 8.59
C CYS A 207 -2.44 -4.97 8.49
N PRO A 208 -1.19 -5.47 8.37
CA PRO A 208 0.03 -4.66 8.28
C PRO A 208 0.39 -4.23 6.85
N LEU A 209 -0.45 -4.47 5.85
CA LEU A 209 -0.15 -4.19 4.45
C LEU A 209 0.05 -2.69 4.19
N LEU A 210 0.78 -2.34 3.14
CA LEU A 210 0.77 -0.98 2.63
C LEU A 210 -0.64 -0.62 2.18
N ILE A 211 -1.11 0.57 2.56
CA ILE A 211 -2.44 1.06 2.17
C ILE A 211 -2.29 2.31 1.34
N ILE A 212 -2.83 2.27 0.13
CA ILE A 212 -3.02 3.42 -0.74
C ILE A 212 -4.49 3.83 -0.65
N ALA A 213 -4.76 5.04 -0.18
CA ALA A 213 -6.11 5.58 -0.18
C ALA A 213 -6.38 6.30 -1.50
N ASN A 214 -7.53 6.02 -2.09
CA ASN A 214 -8.00 6.64 -3.32
C ASN A 214 -9.38 7.27 -3.13
N ASN A 215 -9.72 8.21 -3.95
CA ASN A 215 -10.97 8.94 -4.11
C ASN A 215 -11.02 10.31 -3.42
N SER A 216 -11.31 11.33 -4.24
CA SER A 216 -11.55 12.73 -3.84
C SER A 216 -10.43 13.37 -3.00
N ILE A 217 -9.18 12.93 -3.18
CA ILE A 217 -8.02 13.44 -2.45
C ILE A 217 -7.31 14.49 -3.33
N THR A 218 -7.83 15.71 -3.32
CA THR A 218 -7.37 16.80 -4.20
C THR A 218 -6.74 17.96 -3.46
N ASN A 219 -6.71 17.91 -2.13
CA ASN A 219 -6.09 18.91 -1.28
C ASN A 219 -5.36 18.27 -0.11
N PHE A 220 -4.51 19.05 0.53
CA PHE A 220 -3.64 18.57 1.60
C PHE A 220 -4.40 18.12 2.85
N ASP A 221 -5.49 18.80 3.21
CA ASP A 221 -6.27 18.44 4.41
C ASP A 221 -6.89 17.06 4.26
N ARG A 222 -7.45 16.76 3.08
CA ARG A 222 -7.98 15.43 2.78
C ARG A 222 -6.87 14.38 2.73
N MET A 223 -5.74 14.68 2.11
CA MET A 223 -4.56 13.82 2.14
C MET A 223 -4.11 13.52 3.57
N ARG A 224 -3.94 14.56 4.39
CA ARG A 224 -3.55 14.45 5.79
C ARG A 224 -4.53 13.61 6.60
N GLU A 225 -5.82 13.78 6.38
CA GLU A 225 -6.86 12.97 7.00
C GLU A 225 -6.68 11.48 6.67
N MET A 226 -6.50 11.12 5.39
CA MET A 226 -6.31 9.72 5.00
C MET A 226 -5.05 9.11 5.62
N LEU A 227 -3.96 9.83 5.58
CA LEU A 227 -2.69 9.40 6.17
C LEU A 227 -2.81 9.24 7.70
N SER A 228 -3.53 10.14 8.38
CA SER A 228 -3.77 10.06 9.83
C SER A 228 -4.66 8.87 10.22
N HIS A 229 -5.51 8.41 9.31
CA HIS A 229 -6.37 7.25 9.53
C HIS A 229 -5.78 5.92 9.04
N GLY A 230 -4.57 5.90 8.54
CA GLY A 230 -3.87 4.66 8.30
C GLY A 230 -3.37 4.42 6.88
N ALA A 231 -3.65 5.29 5.92
CA ALA A 231 -2.99 5.21 4.63
C ALA A 231 -1.47 5.41 4.77
N ASP A 232 -0.72 4.79 3.91
CA ASP A 232 0.72 5.01 3.74
C ASP A 232 0.99 5.94 2.55
N LEU A 233 0.12 5.88 1.55
CA LEU A 233 0.12 6.72 0.35
C LEU A 233 -1.31 7.12 0.01
N VAL A 234 -1.42 8.11 -0.84
CA VAL A 234 -2.67 8.50 -1.49
C VAL A 234 -2.51 8.42 -3.00
N SER A 235 -3.59 8.17 -3.73
CA SER A 235 -3.60 8.19 -5.18
C SER A 235 -4.74 9.03 -5.71
N ILE A 236 -4.51 9.70 -6.82
CA ILE A 236 -5.45 10.56 -7.51
C ILE A 236 -5.76 9.96 -8.87
N ALA A 237 -7.02 9.98 -9.29
CA ALA A 237 -7.47 9.57 -10.60
C ALA A 237 -7.76 10.80 -11.51
N ARG A 238 -9.02 11.14 -11.70
CA ARG A 238 -9.47 12.15 -12.68
C ARG A 238 -8.90 13.56 -12.50
N GLN A 239 -8.51 13.92 -11.28
CA GLN A 239 -7.97 15.24 -10.95
C GLN A 239 -6.44 15.19 -10.74
N SER A 240 -5.74 14.28 -11.41
CA SER A 240 -4.28 14.15 -11.38
C SER A 240 -3.62 15.08 -12.40
N ASP A 241 -4.06 16.34 -12.47
CA ASP A 241 -3.36 17.39 -13.20
C ASP A 241 -2.08 17.80 -12.45
N GLU A 242 -1.13 18.38 -13.18
CA GLU A 242 0.17 18.76 -12.66
C GLU A 242 0.06 19.71 -11.44
N ARG A 243 -0.84 20.68 -11.48
CA ARG A 243 -1.03 21.65 -10.39
C ARG A 243 -1.48 20.99 -9.10
N THR A 244 -2.45 20.06 -9.19
CA THR A 244 -2.94 19.29 -8.05
C THR A 244 -1.83 18.43 -7.46
N LEU A 245 -1.11 17.69 -8.30
CA LEU A 245 -0.03 16.79 -7.85
C LEU A 245 1.14 17.59 -7.24
N ALA A 246 1.58 18.66 -7.88
CA ALA A 246 2.65 19.52 -7.39
C ALA A 246 2.26 20.17 -6.04
N GLY A 247 1.02 20.61 -5.90
CA GLY A 247 0.51 21.20 -4.66
C GLY A 247 0.52 20.20 -3.50
N LEU A 248 0.09 18.96 -3.75
CA LEU A 248 0.10 17.90 -2.74
C LEU A 248 1.53 17.48 -2.37
N ASP A 249 2.41 17.31 -3.36
CA ASP A 249 3.80 16.92 -3.15
C ASP A 249 4.55 17.99 -2.32
N ALA A 250 4.42 19.27 -2.67
CA ALA A 250 5.03 20.36 -1.93
C ALA A 250 4.50 20.46 -0.49
N ALA A 251 3.19 20.32 -0.30
CA ALA A 251 2.56 20.41 1.01
C ALA A 251 2.99 19.27 1.93
N ILE A 252 3.02 18.03 1.43
CA ILE A 252 3.40 16.86 2.24
C ILE A 252 4.90 16.85 2.54
N THR A 253 5.73 17.33 1.61
CA THR A 253 7.16 17.46 1.81
C THR A 253 7.46 18.46 2.93
N ARG A 254 6.87 19.65 2.88
CA ARG A 254 6.99 20.65 3.93
C ARG A 254 6.53 20.13 5.29
N PHE A 255 5.35 19.50 5.33
CA PHE A 255 4.82 18.90 6.55
C PHE A 255 5.78 17.85 7.13
N ALA A 256 6.37 17.01 6.28
CA ALA A 256 7.32 16.00 6.72
C ALA A 256 8.62 16.61 7.26
N ASP A 257 9.10 17.68 6.65
CA ASP A 257 10.31 18.39 7.11
C ASP A 257 10.06 19.12 8.46
N GLU A 258 8.88 19.69 8.66
CA GLU A 258 8.48 20.36 9.89
C GLU A 258 8.24 19.37 11.04
N GLU A 259 7.52 18.28 10.78
CA GLU A 259 7.12 17.28 11.77
C GLU A 259 8.09 16.09 11.89
N GLY A 260 9.06 15.96 10.98
CA GLY A 260 10.02 14.87 10.95
C GLY A 260 9.40 13.53 10.56
N TRP A 261 8.53 13.51 9.57
CA TRP A 261 7.85 12.30 9.10
C TRP A 261 8.80 11.28 8.48
N TYR A 262 8.59 10.03 8.80
CA TYR A 262 8.89 8.86 7.98
C TYR A 262 8.03 7.66 8.43
N ASN A 263 7.87 6.66 7.58
CA ASN A 263 7.14 5.43 7.89
C ASN A 263 8.10 4.31 8.36
N SER A 264 7.54 3.33 9.07
CA SER A 264 8.25 2.09 9.31
C SER A 264 8.39 1.31 8.00
N PRO A 265 9.55 0.66 7.75
CA PRO A 265 9.80 -0.07 6.50
C PRO A 265 9.03 -1.40 6.48
N LYS A 266 7.80 -1.38 6.01
CA LYS A 266 6.89 -2.54 6.04
C LYS A 266 7.36 -3.71 5.17
N GLN A 267 8.11 -3.47 4.09
CA GLN A 267 8.75 -4.53 3.33
C GLN A 267 9.71 -5.38 4.16
N LEU A 268 10.38 -4.80 5.16
CA LEU A 268 11.22 -5.56 6.06
C LEU A 268 10.43 -6.65 6.80
N CYS A 269 9.19 -6.33 7.23
CA CYS A 269 8.33 -7.31 7.87
C CYS A 269 8.03 -8.50 6.95
N ARG A 270 7.80 -8.24 5.68
CA ARG A 270 7.46 -9.27 4.69
C ARG A 270 8.67 -10.07 4.23
N GLY A 271 9.80 -9.43 4.10
CA GLY A 271 11.07 -10.08 3.79
C GLY A 271 11.63 -10.94 4.93
N GLY A 272 10.96 -10.94 6.11
CA GLY A 272 11.43 -11.65 7.29
C GLY A 272 12.66 -11.01 7.94
N ASP A 273 12.95 -9.75 7.63
CA ASP A 273 14.06 -9.02 8.25
C ASP A 273 13.72 -8.66 9.69
N ILE A 274 14.48 -9.19 10.63
CA ILE A 274 14.23 -9.05 12.06
C ILE A 274 14.32 -7.60 12.55
N ARG A 275 15.03 -6.71 11.85
CA ARG A 275 15.05 -5.28 12.17
C ARG A 275 13.67 -4.64 12.15
N ALA A 276 12.73 -5.22 11.41
CA ALA A 276 11.34 -4.77 11.39
C ALA A 276 10.65 -4.89 12.74
N LEU A 277 11.10 -5.78 13.63
CA LEU A 277 10.57 -5.91 14.99
C LEU A 277 10.71 -4.63 15.80
N CYS A 278 11.78 -3.86 15.57
CA CYS A 278 12.01 -2.60 16.27
C CYS A 278 10.90 -1.57 15.99
N PHE A 279 10.32 -1.63 14.78
CA PHE A 279 9.23 -0.75 14.34
C PHE A 279 7.87 -1.46 14.33
N CYS A 280 7.83 -2.69 14.82
CA CYS A 280 6.73 -3.62 14.64
C CYS A 280 5.46 -3.19 15.36
N CYS A 281 4.32 -3.43 14.71
CA CYS A 281 2.97 -3.25 15.25
C CYS A 281 2.45 -4.48 16.01
N MET A 282 3.35 -5.28 16.58
CA MET A 282 2.94 -6.35 17.49
C MET A 282 2.28 -5.76 18.74
N PRO A 283 1.26 -6.42 19.29
CA PRO A 283 0.88 -7.81 19.09
C PRO A 283 -0.13 -7.99 17.93
N VAL A 284 0.34 -8.17 16.73
CA VAL A 284 -0.51 -8.58 15.61
C VAL A 284 -0.69 -10.09 15.64
N LYS A 285 -1.89 -10.58 15.40
CA LYS A 285 -2.21 -12.01 15.55
C LYS A 285 -1.38 -12.93 14.63
N GLU A 286 -0.99 -12.47 13.46
CA GLU A 286 -0.29 -13.29 12.46
C GLU A 286 0.83 -12.48 11.80
N CYS A 287 1.86 -12.15 12.58
CA CYS A 287 3.04 -11.47 12.08
C CYS A 287 3.94 -12.45 11.29
N PRO A 288 4.35 -12.15 10.06
CA PRO A 288 5.23 -13.01 9.30
C PRO A 288 6.62 -13.18 9.92
N LEU A 289 6.98 -12.35 10.92
CA LEU A 289 8.24 -12.46 11.66
C LEU A 289 8.18 -13.44 12.85
N ILE A 290 6.99 -13.91 13.25
CA ILE A 290 6.87 -14.88 14.36
C ILE A 290 7.74 -16.13 14.11
N PRO A 291 7.69 -16.79 12.93
CA PRO A 291 8.56 -17.91 12.66
C PRO A 291 10.07 -17.57 12.69
N THR A 292 10.42 -16.32 12.41
CA THR A 292 11.81 -15.86 12.49
C THR A 292 12.25 -15.71 13.96
N LEU A 293 11.38 -15.17 14.82
CA LEU A 293 11.63 -15.11 16.27
C LEU A 293 11.83 -16.50 16.86
N GLU A 294 10.96 -17.44 16.55
CA GLU A 294 11.05 -18.82 17.01
C GLU A 294 12.36 -19.49 16.59
N ARG A 295 12.80 -19.28 15.35
CA ARG A 295 14.09 -19.82 14.84
C ARG A 295 15.31 -19.30 15.57
N ILE A 296 15.27 -18.09 16.11
CA ILE A 296 16.37 -17.52 16.90
C ILE A 296 16.20 -17.76 18.41
N GLY A 297 15.24 -18.61 18.81
CA GLY A 297 14.99 -18.97 20.19
C GLY A 297 14.31 -17.90 21.03
N LEU A 298 13.65 -16.94 20.40
CA LEU A 298 12.89 -15.86 21.07
C LEU A 298 11.40 -16.03 20.81
N PRO A 299 10.65 -16.75 21.67
CA PRO A 299 9.21 -16.89 21.54
C PRO A 299 8.52 -15.53 21.53
N ARG A 300 7.37 -15.45 20.87
CA ARG A 300 6.58 -14.22 20.69
C ARG A 300 6.29 -13.53 22.03
N GLU A 301 5.88 -14.28 23.04
CA GLU A 301 5.54 -13.78 24.37
C GLU A 301 6.77 -13.16 25.06
N ASP A 302 7.93 -13.78 24.93
CA ASP A 302 9.19 -13.28 25.48
C ASP A 302 9.62 -11.99 24.77
N TYR A 303 9.46 -11.93 23.45
CA TYR A 303 9.71 -10.71 22.69
C TYR A 303 8.78 -9.57 23.12
N ILE A 304 7.48 -9.83 23.28
CA ILE A 304 6.51 -8.83 23.76
C ILE A 304 6.92 -8.31 25.14
N ARG A 305 7.22 -9.23 26.07
CA ARG A 305 7.67 -8.88 27.41
C ARG A 305 8.94 -8.04 27.38
N MET A 306 9.96 -8.47 26.65
CA MET A 306 11.24 -7.76 26.51
C MET A 306 11.02 -6.33 25.98
N LYS A 307 10.18 -6.15 24.97
CA LYS A 307 9.92 -4.83 24.38
C LYS A 307 9.16 -3.92 25.37
N LEU A 308 8.17 -4.44 26.10
CA LEU A 308 7.43 -3.67 27.12
C LEU A 308 8.33 -3.30 28.29
N GLU A 309 9.20 -4.20 28.73
CA GLU A 309 10.20 -3.91 29.78
C GLU A 309 11.18 -2.83 29.35
N SER A 310 11.60 -2.84 28.07
CA SER A 310 12.53 -1.84 27.53
C SER A 310 11.92 -0.43 27.46
N VAL A 311 10.61 -0.27 27.48
CA VAL A 311 9.94 1.03 27.46
C VAL A 311 9.41 1.46 28.83
N ARG A 312 9.50 0.62 29.83
CA ARG A 312 9.00 0.93 31.19
C ARG A 312 9.64 2.21 31.73
N GLY A 313 8.82 3.12 32.25
CA GLY A 313 9.27 4.42 32.74
C GLY A 313 9.63 5.43 31.64
N THR A 314 9.48 5.08 30.38
CA THR A 314 9.65 6.00 29.25
C THR A 314 8.29 6.45 28.72
N PRO A 315 8.21 7.58 27.97
CA PRO A 315 6.98 8.02 27.33
C PRO A 315 6.38 7.00 26.33
N LEU A 316 7.16 6.05 25.83
CA LEU A 316 6.70 5.00 24.91
C LEU A 316 5.78 3.95 25.58
N GLU A 317 5.80 3.87 26.91
CA GLU A 317 4.88 3.02 27.67
C GLU A 317 3.42 3.46 27.52
N HIS A 318 3.17 4.75 27.35
CA HIS A 318 1.84 5.34 27.23
C HIS A 318 1.20 5.02 25.85
N GLY A 319 -0.10 5.17 25.77
CA GLY A 319 -0.82 5.11 24.51
C GLY A 319 -1.97 4.12 24.45
N ASN A 320 -2.72 3.94 25.55
CA ASN A 320 -3.92 3.08 25.59
C ASN A 320 -4.93 3.39 24.47
N GLN A 321 -4.92 4.61 23.94
CA GLN A 321 -5.77 5.03 22.83
C GLN A 321 -5.16 4.71 21.45
N THR A 322 -3.91 4.25 21.39
CA THR A 322 -3.27 3.84 20.14
C THR A 322 -3.77 2.46 19.69
N CYS A 323 -3.52 2.10 18.43
CA CYS A 323 -4.03 0.87 17.83
C CYS A 323 -3.69 -0.40 18.61
N PHE A 324 -2.56 -0.41 19.31
CA PHE A 324 -2.00 -1.57 20.00
C PHE A 324 -1.70 -1.28 21.49
N GLY A 325 -2.33 -0.26 22.05
CA GLY A 325 -2.30 0.02 23.48
C GLY A 325 -1.03 0.68 24.02
N SER A 326 -0.02 0.92 23.18
CA SER A 326 1.22 1.58 23.57
C SER A 326 1.89 2.26 22.37
N LEU A 327 2.57 3.38 22.61
CA LEU A 327 3.41 4.05 21.62
C LEU A 327 4.59 3.15 21.17
N ALA A 328 5.03 2.22 22.00
CA ALA A 328 6.06 1.23 21.66
C ALA A 328 5.68 0.38 20.44
N TRP A 329 4.39 0.11 20.26
CA TRP A 329 3.84 -0.73 19.19
C TRP A 329 3.37 0.07 17.95
N CYS A 330 3.47 1.38 17.97
CA CYS A 330 3.02 2.21 16.85
C CYS A 330 3.91 1.98 15.63
N CYS A 331 3.32 1.44 14.56
CA CYS A 331 4.04 1.16 13.30
C CYS A 331 4.33 2.41 12.47
N LYS A 332 3.60 3.49 12.70
CA LYS A 332 3.82 4.78 12.04
C LYS A 332 4.62 5.68 12.96
N ILE A 333 5.92 5.78 12.74
CA ILE A 333 6.81 6.48 13.65
C ILE A 333 6.54 7.98 13.62
N SER A 334 6.51 8.59 12.45
CA SER A 334 6.34 10.04 12.29
C SER A 334 5.26 10.45 11.30
N SER A 335 4.77 9.53 10.46
CA SER A 335 3.66 9.84 9.56
C SER A 335 2.41 10.22 10.37
N PRO A 336 1.53 11.11 9.87
CA PRO A 336 0.34 11.55 10.58
C PRO A 336 -0.51 10.39 11.07
N CYS A 337 -0.86 10.42 12.36
CA CYS A 337 -1.73 9.45 12.99
C CYS A 337 -2.49 10.12 14.13
N MET A 338 -3.80 10.19 14.02
CA MET A 338 -4.66 10.87 14.99
C MET A 338 -4.47 10.34 16.42
N PHE A 339 -4.48 9.01 16.62
CA PHE A 339 -4.33 8.41 17.94
C PHE A 339 -2.98 8.67 18.57
N ARG A 340 -1.90 8.45 17.79
CA ARG A 340 -0.56 8.76 18.26
C ARG A 340 -0.44 10.24 18.60
N ASN A 341 -0.89 11.14 17.71
CA ASN A 341 -0.75 12.57 17.91
C ASN A 341 -1.56 13.06 19.14
N MET A 342 -2.75 12.50 19.38
CA MET A 342 -3.50 12.80 20.61
C MET A 342 -2.72 12.36 21.86
N THR A 343 -2.16 11.16 21.85
CA THR A 343 -1.32 10.66 22.96
C THR A 343 -0.09 11.54 23.16
N LEU A 344 0.64 11.87 22.07
CA LEU A 344 1.82 12.74 22.16
C LEU A 344 1.46 14.10 22.76
N LYS A 345 0.35 14.71 22.32
CA LYS A 345 -0.15 15.99 22.85
C LYS A 345 -0.50 15.89 24.32
N GLN A 346 -1.17 14.82 24.75
CA GLN A 346 -1.54 14.57 26.15
C GLN A 346 -0.32 14.54 27.08
N TYR A 347 0.79 13.97 26.61
CA TYR A 347 2.03 13.84 27.38
C TYR A 347 3.09 14.89 27.07
N GLY A 348 2.77 15.91 26.26
CA GLY A 348 3.68 17.01 25.94
C GLY A 348 4.90 16.60 25.10
N ILE A 349 4.80 15.50 24.34
CA ILE A 349 5.90 14.93 23.55
C ILE A 349 5.78 15.40 22.10
N SER A 350 6.83 15.97 21.53
CA SER A 350 6.89 16.31 20.11
C SER A 350 7.07 15.06 19.24
N THR A 351 6.63 15.14 17.98
CA THR A 351 6.85 14.05 17.00
C THR A 351 8.35 13.75 16.83
N LYS A 352 9.22 14.77 16.82
CA LYS A 352 10.68 14.60 16.73
C LYS A 352 11.25 13.86 17.94
N GLU A 353 10.79 14.19 19.13
CA GLU A 353 11.19 13.49 20.34
C GLU A 353 10.71 12.05 20.36
N TYR A 354 9.46 11.80 19.96
CA TYR A 354 8.93 10.46 19.80
C TYR A 354 9.75 9.63 18.80
N MET A 355 10.16 10.22 17.68
CA MET A 355 11.03 9.54 16.71
C MET A 355 12.38 9.16 17.32
N ARG A 356 12.99 10.07 18.10
CA ARG A 356 14.24 9.78 18.82
C ARG A 356 14.06 8.59 19.77
N LEU A 357 13.03 8.62 20.60
CA LEU A 357 12.70 7.53 21.53
C LEU A 357 12.50 6.18 20.83
N LYS A 358 11.87 6.19 19.64
CA LYS A 358 11.69 4.97 18.85
C LYS A 358 13.00 4.44 18.27
N ARG A 359 13.95 5.30 17.89
CA ARG A 359 15.29 4.88 17.45
C ARG A 359 16.08 4.28 18.61
N ASP A 360 16.09 4.95 19.76
CA ASP A 360 16.77 4.47 20.96
C ASP A 360 16.22 3.09 21.39
N LEU A 361 14.88 2.91 21.32
CA LEU A 361 14.25 1.61 21.56
C LEU A 361 14.70 0.58 20.52
N SER A 362 14.80 0.96 19.25
CA SER A 362 15.27 0.08 18.17
C SER A 362 16.67 -0.43 18.46
N GLU A 363 17.60 0.45 18.80
CA GLU A 363 18.98 0.11 19.16
C GLU A 363 19.02 -0.82 20.39
N THR A 364 18.24 -0.51 21.42
CA THR A 364 18.14 -1.33 22.63
C THR A 364 17.63 -2.74 22.32
N ILE A 365 16.62 -2.87 21.47
CA ILE A 365 16.08 -4.18 21.10
C ILE A 365 17.07 -4.95 20.26
N MET A 366 17.71 -4.30 19.27
CA MET A 366 18.69 -4.96 18.41
C MET A 366 19.90 -5.48 19.21
N SER A 367 20.40 -4.71 20.18
CA SER A 367 21.50 -5.14 21.04
C SER A 367 21.13 -6.29 22.01
N ARG A 368 19.85 -6.42 22.36
CA ARG A 368 19.37 -7.55 23.19
C ARG A 368 19.11 -8.82 22.37
N VAL A 369 18.66 -8.66 21.14
CA VAL A 369 18.38 -9.79 20.24
C VAL A 369 19.65 -10.33 19.60
N PHE A 370 20.61 -9.44 19.34
CA PHE A 370 21.93 -9.75 18.75
C PHE A 370 23.03 -9.14 19.63
N PRO A 371 23.35 -9.78 20.75
CA PRO A 371 24.38 -9.31 21.69
C PRO A 371 25.77 -9.28 21.09
#